data_09d7c907d009a981ef03ec8931fecf2d
#
_entry.id   09d7c907d009a981ef03ec8931fecf2d
#
_cell.length_a   1.000
_cell.length_b   1.000
_cell.length_c   1.000
_cell.angle_alpha   90.00
_cell.angle_beta   90.00
_cell.angle_gamma   90.00
#
_symmetry.space_group_name_H-M   'P 1'
#
loop_
_entity.id
_entity.type
_entity.pdbx_description
1 polymer ?
#
loop_
_entity_poly.entity_id
_entity_poly.type
_entity_poly.pdbx_seq_one_letter_code
_entity_poly.pdbx_strand_id
1 'polypeptide(L)'
;MIADTEAAYLDRIRSLFGNRLRKVDTHPGDWSEATLKKLMLLPPSVYVAWLGAGEPRTRNRMVSHWVFYVVGSMLNGRETNRIGLYQMVAVLLSGLVGFKAGSASPLAFEKASNLYSVAQGASGVVLYALYFSCEEIIDPLTDISTLSDFLRHYETFGEPDGTAPFEAYIDLPGPEHE
;
A
#
# COMPACT_ATOMS: atom_id res chain seq x y z
N MET A 1 -5.63 -1.14 -9.90
CA MET A 1 -4.15 -1.05 -9.97
C MET A 1 -3.55 -1.14 -8.56
N ILE A 2 -3.36 -0.06 -7.77
CA ILE A 2 -2.72 -0.13 -6.44
C ILE A 2 -3.48 -1.05 -5.48
N ALA A 3 -4.81 -0.94 -5.41
CA ALA A 3 -5.64 -1.80 -4.57
C ALA A 3 -5.57 -3.29 -4.95
N ASP A 4 -5.50 -3.60 -6.24
CA ASP A 4 -5.38 -4.99 -6.72
C ASP A 4 -3.99 -5.56 -6.37
N THR A 5 -2.95 -4.73 -6.48
CA THR A 5 -1.58 -5.09 -6.08
C THR A 5 -1.52 -5.37 -4.58
N GLU A 6 -2.12 -4.50 -3.75
CA GLU A 6 -2.21 -4.71 -2.30
C GLU A 6 -2.97 -6.00 -1.97
N ALA A 7 -4.13 -6.24 -2.60
CA ALA A 7 -4.90 -7.45 -2.41
C ALA A 7 -4.08 -8.71 -2.74
N ALA A 8 -3.34 -8.69 -3.85
CA ALA A 8 -2.46 -9.79 -4.23
C ALA A 8 -1.35 -10.05 -3.19
N TYR A 9 -0.79 -9.01 -2.58
CA TYR A 9 0.18 -9.17 -1.50
C TYR A 9 -0.44 -9.75 -0.24
N LEU A 10 -1.62 -9.30 0.15
CA LEU A 10 -2.35 -9.84 1.29
C LEU A 10 -2.66 -11.33 1.09
N ASP A 11 -3.12 -11.71 -0.10
CA ASP A 11 -3.41 -13.11 -0.43
C ASP A 11 -2.13 -13.96 -0.48
N ARG A 12 -1.03 -13.40 -0.99
CA ARG A 12 0.27 -14.08 -0.96
C ARG A 12 0.72 -14.35 0.47
N ILE A 13 0.60 -13.37 1.37
CA ILE A 13 0.94 -13.54 2.80
C ILE A 13 0.07 -14.61 3.45
N ARG A 14 -1.25 -14.58 3.21
CA ARG A 14 -2.17 -15.61 3.71
C ARG A 14 -1.77 -17.00 3.22
N SER A 15 -1.39 -17.13 1.97
CA SER A 15 -0.91 -18.39 1.39
C SER A 15 0.39 -18.89 2.04
N LEU A 16 1.33 -18.00 2.35
CA LEU A 16 2.62 -18.35 2.95
C LEU A 16 2.48 -18.85 4.39
N PHE A 17 1.56 -18.29 5.16
CA PHE A 17 1.43 -18.58 6.59
C PHE A 17 0.25 -19.48 6.93
N GLY A 18 -0.74 -19.61 6.06
CA GLY A 18 -1.98 -20.30 6.36
C GLY A 18 -2.67 -19.68 7.58
N ASN A 19 -2.94 -20.52 8.58
CA ASN A 19 -3.61 -20.12 9.83
C ASN A 19 -2.64 -19.70 10.97
N ARG A 20 -1.35 -19.55 10.69
CA ARG A 20 -0.33 -19.23 11.71
C ARG A 20 -0.33 -17.77 12.13
N LEU A 21 -0.90 -16.87 11.32
CA LEU A 21 -1.07 -15.45 11.64
C LEU A 21 -2.47 -15.21 12.19
N ARG A 22 -2.56 -14.38 13.23
CA ARG A 22 -3.86 -13.93 13.75
C ARG A 22 -4.52 -12.89 12.88
N LYS A 23 -3.70 -12.06 12.23
CA LYS A 23 -4.20 -11.02 11.34
C LYS A 23 -3.26 -10.77 10.18
N VAL A 24 -3.86 -10.63 8.98
CA VAL A 24 -3.23 -10.13 7.76
C VAL A 24 -4.17 -9.11 7.17
N ASP A 25 -3.76 -7.85 7.15
CA ASP A 25 -4.64 -6.74 6.79
C ASP A 25 -3.85 -5.56 6.22
N THR A 26 -4.56 -4.58 5.66
CA THR A 26 -4.02 -3.27 5.28
C THR A 26 -3.71 -2.44 6.53
N HIS A 27 -2.61 -1.70 6.51
CA HIS A 27 -2.31 -0.73 7.57
C HIS A 27 -3.25 0.49 7.42
N PRO A 28 -3.85 0.98 8.52
CA PRO A 28 -4.85 2.06 8.44
C PRO A 28 -4.31 3.42 7.99
N GLY A 29 -3.02 3.54 7.70
CA GLY A 29 -2.42 4.75 7.13
C GLY A 29 -1.97 5.80 8.14
N ASP A 30 -2.33 5.68 9.41
CA ASP A 30 -1.88 6.59 10.45
C ASP A 30 -0.95 5.91 11.48
N TRP A 31 -0.08 6.69 12.12
CA TRP A 31 0.86 6.24 13.15
C TRP A 31 0.52 6.82 14.52
N SER A 32 -0.78 7.06 14.78
CA SER A 32 -1.21 7.45 16.11
C SER A 32 -0.89 6.37 17.15
N GLU A 33 -0.71 6.80 18.41
CA GLU A 33 -0.48 5.86 19.52
C GLU A 33 -1.61 4.82 19.63
N ALA A 34 -2.84 5.23 19.33
CA ALA A 34 -4.01 4.35 19.32
C ALA A 34 -3.91 3.27 18.22
N THR A 35 -3.44 3.64 17.03
CA THR A 35 -3.23 2.69 15.92
C THR A 35 -2.09 1.73 16.24
N LEU A 36 -0.96 2.22 16.74
CA LEU A 36 0.14 1.36 17.17
C LEU A 36 -0.33 0.35 18.24
N LYS A 37 -1.07 0.80 19.24
CA LYS A 37 -1.65 -0.11 20.24
C LYS A 37 -2.55 -1.18 19.62
N LYS A 38 -3.40 -0.81 18.66
CA LYS A 38 -4.27 -1.77 17.94
C LYS A 38 -3.45 -2.80 17.14
N LEU A 39 -2.43 -2.37 16.41
CA LEU A 39 -1.58 -3.26 15.64
C LEU A 39 -0.86 -4.27 16.54
N MET A 40 -0.45 -3.83 17.73
CA MET A 40 0.28 -4.64 18.71
C MET A 40 -0.57 -5.57 19.55
N LEU A 41 -1.92 -5.48 19.48
CA LEU A 41 -2.83 -6.33 20.26
C LEU A 41 -2.94 -7.76 19.75
N LEU A 42 -2.64 -8.02 18.49
CA LEU A 42 -2.93 -9.30 17.82
C LEU A 42 -1.68 -9.95 17.20
N PRO A 43 -0.55 -10.11 17.94
CA PRO A 43 0.59 -10.86 17.42
C PRO A 43 0.25 -12.37 17.36
N PRO A 44 0.78 -13.11 16.39
CA PRO A 44 1.56 -12.67 15.24
C PRO A 44 0.66 -12.09 14.14
N SER A 45 1.05 -10.96 13.56
CA SER A 45 0.29 -10.32 12.48
C SER A 45 1.20 -9.64 11.47
N VAL A 46 0.67 -9.44 10.25
CA VAL A 46 1.33 -8.71 9.17
C VAL A 46 0.36 -7.69 8.59
N TYR A 47 0.84 -6.47 8.40
CA TYR A 47 0.08 -5.39 7.78
C TYR A 47 0.84 -4.86 6.57
N VAL A 48 0.10 -4.59 5.50
CA VAL A 48 0.64 -4.06 4.25
C VAL A 48 0.27 -2.60 4.11
N ALA A 49 1.19 -1.77 3.62
CA ALA A 49 0.89 -0.40 3.26
C ALA A 49 1.67 0.02 2.01
N TRP A 50 1.01 0.79 1.17
CA TRP A 50 1.66 1.52 0.10
C TRP A 50 2.25 2.82 0.65
N LEU A 51 3.52 3.07 0.40
CA LEU A 51 4.22 4.27 0.87
C LEU A 51 4.23 5.40 -0.16
N GLY A 52 3.63 5.16 -1.31
CA GLY A 52 3.67 6.10 -2.43
C GLY A 52 4.55 5.60 -3.58
N ALA A 53 4.66 6.42 -4.59
CA ALA A 53 5.47 6.15 -5.76
C ALA A 53 6.51 7.25 -5.98
N GLY A 54 7.67 6.85 -6.46
CA GLY A 54 8.74 7.75 -6.90
C GLY A 54 8.57 8.18 -8.35
N GLU A 55 9.58 8.92 -8.86
CA GLU A 55 9.60 9.37 -10.24
C GLU A 55 9.48 8.19 -11.22
N PRO A 56 8.64 8.34 -12.26
CA PRO A 56 8.49 7.31 -13.28
C PRO A 56 9.77 7.18 -14.09
N ARG A 57 10.25 5.97 -14.28
CA ARG A 57 11.39 5.69 -15.17
C ARG A 57 11.00 5.82 -16.65
N THR A 58 9.72 5.66 -16.95
CA THR A 58 9.14 5.79 -18.28
C THR A 58 7.77 6.45 -18.17
N ARG A 59 7.23 6.98 -19.28
CA ARG A 59 6.00 7.77 -19.32
C ARG A 59 4.77 7.11 -18.66
N ASN A 60 4.72 5.77 -18.66
CA ASN A 60 3.58 5.00 -18.17
C ASN A 60 3.93 4.01 -17.05
N ARG A 61 5.05 4.23 -16.34
CA ARG A 61 5.48 3.37 -15.23
C ARG A 61 5.89 4.20 -14.05
N MET A 62 5.51 3.76 -12.87
CA MET A 62 5.95 4.34 -11.60
C MET A 62 6.67 3.29 -10.77
N VAL A 63 7.60 3.73 -9.92
CA VAL A 63 8.22 2.87 -8.91
C VAL A 63 7.41 3.01 -7.64
N SER A 64 6.61 1.99 -7.34
CA SER A 64 5.82 1.90 -6.11
C SER A 64 6.67 1.35 -4.98
N HIS A 65 6.55 1.99 -3.81
CA HIS A 65 7.19 1.56 -2.57
C HIS A 65 6.14 0.96 -1.63
N TRP A 66 6.44 -0.21 -1.12
CA TRP A 66 5.57 -0.98 -0.24
C TRP A 66 6.28 -1.30 1.07
N VAL A 67 5.52 -1.37 2.14
CA VAL A 67 6.03 -1.81 3.44
C VAL A 67 5.16 -2.91 4.01
N PHE A 68 5.81 -3.91 4.61
CA PHE A 68 5.18 -5.01 5.31
C PHE A 68 5.59 -4.92 6.77
N TYR A 69 4.64 -4.54 7.62
CA TYR A 69 4.83 -4.46 9.06
C TYR A 69 4.59 -5.81 9.70
N VAL A 70 5.59 -6.33 10.36
CA VAL A 70 5.57 -7.66 10.98
C VAL A 70 5.55 -7.49 12.49
N VAL A 71 4.48 -7.94 13.12
CA VAL A 71 4.26 -7.83 14.57
C VAL A 71 4.38 -9.20 15.21
N GLY A 72 5.27 -9.35 16.15
CA GLY A 72 5.50 -10.60 16.89
C GLY A 72 5.74 -10.36 18.37
N SER A 73 5.39 -11.36 19.18
CA SER A 73 5.60 -11.30 20.63
C SER A 73 6.93 -11.92 21.08
N MET A 74 7.63 -12.61 20.18
CA MET A 74 8.90 -13.30 20.47
C MET A 74 9.84 -13.18 19.27
N LEU A 75 11.13 -12.92 19.55
CA LEU A 75 12.15 -12.87 18.49
C LEU A 75 12.44 -14.26 17.93
N ASN A 76 12.61 -15.26 18.80
CA ASN A 76 12.88 -16.65 18.44
C ASN A 76 11.73 -17.55 18.89
N GLY A 77 11.08 -18.24 17.97
CA GLY A 77 10.07 -19.25 18.29
C GLY A 77 10.72 -20.50 18.86
N ARG A 78 10.86 -20.58 20.17
CA ARG A 78 11.32 -21.82 20.88
C ARG A 78 10.16 -22.71 21.31
N GLU A 79 8.93 -22.23 21.25
CA GLU A 79 7.74 -23.00 21.60
C GLU A 79 7.15 -23.67 20.37
N THR A 80 6.76 -24.93 20.49
CA THR A 80 6.34 -25.82 19.37
C THR A 80 5.16 -25.30 18.55
N ASN A 81 4.39 -24.32 19.05
CA ASN A 81 3.17 -23.81 18.40
C ASN A 81 3.20 -22.31 18.10
N ARG A 82 4.32 -21.63 18.32
CA ARG A 82 4.42 -20.18 18.06
C ARG A 82 5.53 -19.87 17.07
N ILE A 83 5.17 -19.22 15.97
CA ILE A 83 6.14 -18.72 15.01
C ILE A 83 6.87 -17.51 15.60
N GLY A 84 8.19 -17.56 15.62
CA GLY A 84 9.02 -16.43 16.02
C GLY A 84 9.08 -15.35 14.98
N LEU A 85 9.33 -14.11 15.39
CA LEU A 85 9.39 -12.96 14.50
C LEU A 85 10.45 -13.12 13.39
N TYR A 86 11.63 -13.66 13.71
CA TYR A 86 12.67 -13.90 12.70
C TYR A 86 12.27 -14.95 11.67
N GLN A 87 11.48 -15.95 12.08
CA GLN A 87 10.92 -16.93 11.15
C GLN A 87 9.89 -16.27 10.24
N MET A 88 9.04 -15.37 10.77
CA MET A 88 8.09 -14.61 9.97
C MET A 88 8.81 -13.75 8.93
N VAL A 89 9.83 -13.02 9.35
CA VAL A 89 10.67 -12.20 8.45
C VAL A 89 11.31 -13.06 7.37
N ALA A 90 11.90 -14.20 7.71
CA ALA A 90 12.53 -15.11 6.76
C ALA A 90 11.51 -15.65 5.73
N VAL A 91 10.33 -16.07 6.18
CA VAL A 91 9.24 -16.54 5.30
C VAL A 91 8.78 -15.43 4.35
N LEU A 92 8.59 -14.20 4.87
CA LEU A 92 8.19 -13.07 4.04
C LEU A 92 9.26 -12.71 3.01
N LEU A 93 10.52 -12.64 3.40
CA LEU A 93 11.62 -12.36 2.46
C LEU A 93 11.67 -13.44 1.37
N SER A 94 11.64 -14.72 1.74
CA SER A 94 11.67 -15.82 0.79
C SER A 94 10.43 -15.88 -0.12
N GLY A 95 9.29 -15.45 0.37
CA GLY A 95 8.02 -15.57 -0.34
C GLY A 95 7.60 -14.33 -1.12
N LEU A 96 8.15 -13.16 -0.79
CA LEU A 96 7.82 -11.88 -1.43
C LEU A 96 8.89 -11.40 -2.42
N VAL A 97 10.19 -11.66 -2.16
CA VAL A 97 11.24 -11.33 -3.13
C VAL A 97 10.97 -12.06 -4.43
N GLY A 98 10.87 -11.29 -5.52
CA GLY A 98 10.55 -11.83 -6.84
C GLY A 98 9.07 -12.16 -7.06
N PHE A 99 8.19 -12.02 -6.07
CA PHE A 99 6.75 -12.20 -6.27
C PHE A 99 6.19 -11.10 -7.16
N LYS A 100 5.37 -11.49 -8.11
CA LYS A 100 4.76 -10.60 -9.10
C LYS A 100 3.26 -10.50 -8.85
N ALA A 101 2.76 -9.31 -8.55
CA ALA A 101 1.34 -9.03 -8.41
C ALA A 101 0.78 -8.44 -9.71
N GLY A 102 -0.07 -9.21 -10.41
CA GLY A 102 -0.71 -8.76 -11.65
C GLY A 102 0.29 -8.27 -12.70
N SER A 103 0.12 -7.03 -13.16
CA SER A 103 0.98 -6.37 -14.16
C SER A 103 2.23 -5.71 -13.56
N ALA A 104 2.37 -5.65 -12.23
CA ALA A 104 3.55 -5.11 -11.58
C ALA A 104 4.81 -5.94 -11.89
N SER A 105 5.99 -5.30 -11.81
CA SER A 105 7.25 -6.04 -11.84
C SER A 105 7.42 -6.90 -10.58
N PRO A 106 8.34 -7.87 -10.59
CA PRO A 106 8.66 -8.61 -9.38
C PRO A 106 9.08 -7.68 -8.23
N LEU A 107 8.63 -7.97 -7.00
CA LEU A 107 9.04 -7.24 -5.80
C LEU A 107 10.55 -7.36 -5.57
N ALA A 108 11.19 -6.23 -5.41
CA ALA A 108 12.59 -6.09 -5.01
C ALA A 108 12.68 -5.70 -3.54
N PHE A 109 13.47 -6.42 -2.76
CA PHE A 109 13.72 -6.09 -1.36
C PHE A 109 14.65 -4.88 -1.27
N GLU A 110 14.32 -3.91 -0.42
CA GLU A 110 15.12 -2.72 -0.17
C GLU A 110 15.84 -2.76 1.19
N LYS A 111 15.07 -2.90 2.26
CA LYS A 111 15.61 -2.93 3.62
C LYS A 111 14.64 -3.54 4.61
N ALA A 112 15.17 -3.93 5.78
CA ALA A 112 14.40 -4.28 6.97
C ALA A 112 14.82 -3.38 8.12
N SER A 113 13.87 -2.94 8.94
CA SER A 113 14.13 -2.08 10.09
C SER A 113 13.33 -2.54 11.30
N ASN A 114 13.97 -2.56 12.47
CA ASN A 114 13.27 -2.70 13.73
C ASN A 114 12.71 -1.34 14.12
N LEU A 115 11.39 -1.20 14.17
CA LEU A 115 10.71 0.05 14.49
C LEU A 115 10.36 0.18 15.98
N TYR A 116 10.17 -0.94 16.66
CA TYR A 116 9.78 -0.96 18.06
C TYR A 116 10.30 -2.22 18.75
N SER A 117 11.05 -2.04 19.81
CA SER A 117 11.51 -3.12 20.68
C SER A 117 11.04 -2.91 22.12
N VAL A 118 10.90 -4.00 22.85
CA VAL A 118 10.39 -4.08 24.22
C VAL A 118 11.05 -3.13 25.23
N ALA A 119 12.23 -2.60 24.93
CA ALA A 119 12.90 -1.63 25.80
C ALA A 119 12.10 -0.34 26.06
N GLN A 120 11.04 -0.10 25.27
CA GLN A 120 10.19 1.10 25.37
C GLN A 120 8.78 0.83 25.94
N GLY A 121 8.43 -0.42 26.22
CA GLY A 121 7.11 -0.74 26.80
C GLY A 121 6.98 -2.19 27.25
N ALA A 122 6.28 -2.42 28.35
CA ALA A 122 6.14 -3.71 29.05
C ALA A 122 5.36 -4.81 28.30
N SER A 123 5.07 -4.67 27.01
CA SER A 123 4.18 -5.58 26.29
C SER A 123 4.83 -6.78 25.63
N GLY A 124 6.14 -6.87 25.59
CA GLY A 124 6.86 -7.99 24.94
C GLY A 124 6.65 -8.12 23.43
N VAL A 125 6.13 -7.07 22.77
CA VAL A 125 5.84 -7.06 21.34
C VAL A 125 6.95 -6.34 20.58
N VAL A 126 7.33 -6.89 19.42
CA VAL A 126 8.35 -6.34 18.53
C VAL A 126 7.72 -6.08 17.15
N LEU A 127 8.07 -4.95 16.55
CA LEU A 127 7.59 -4.51 15.24
C LEU A 127 8.77 -4.34 14.28
N TYR A 128 8.74 -5.07 13.17
CA TYR A 128 9.67 -4.88 12.04
C TYR A 128 8.94 -4.34 10.83
N ALA A 129 9.62 -3.50 10.06
CA ALA A 129 9.19 -3.06 8.75
C ALA A 129 10.11 -3.64 7.68
N LEU A 130 9.53 -4.28 6.69
CA LEU A 130 10.21 -4.80 5.49
C LEU A 130 9.80 -3.92 4.32
N TYR A 131 10.76 -3.27 3.68
CA TYR A 131 10.53 -2.34 2.58
C TYR A 131 10.86 -3.01 1.26
N PHE A 132 9.97 -2.81 0.29
CA PHE A 132 10.09 -3.35 -1.06
C PHE A 132 9.70 -2.30 -2.08
N SER A 133 10.17 -2.49 -3.31
CA SER A 133 9.72 -1.73 -4.47
C SER A 133 9.36 -2.62 -5.63
N CYS A 134 8.49 -2.11 -6.50
CA CYS A 134 8.18 -2.70 -7.79
C CYS A 134 7.82 -1.60 -8.79
N GLU A 135 7.97 -1.89 -10.08
CA GLU A 135 7.43 -1.02 -11.11
C GLU A 135 5.97 -1.40 -11.38
N GLU A 136 5.09 -0.43 -11.38
CA GLU A 136 3.68 -0.58 -11.75
C GLU A 136 3.40 0.19 -13.03
N ILE A 137 2.54 -0.38 -13.88
CA ILE A 137 2.08 0.27 -15.10
C ILE A 137 0.95 1.23 -14.73
N ILE A 138 1.07 2.47 -15.19
CA ILE A 138 -0.01 3.44 -15.13
C ILE A 138 -0.79 3.30 -16.43
N ASP A 139 -1.95 2.64 -16.37
CA ASP A 139 -2.84 2.56 -17.51
C ASP A 139 -3.44 3.94 -17.76
N PRO A 140 -3.24 4.53 -18.94
CA PRO A 140 -3.89 5.79 -19.27
C PRO A 140 -5.40 5.59 -19.27
N LEU A 141 -6.11 6.51 -18.65
CA LEU A 141 -7.58 6.52 -18.71
C LEU A 141 -7.97 6.82 -20.16
N THR A 142 -8.40 5.81 -20.89
CA THR A 142 -8.79 5.94 -22.31
C THR A 142 -10.25 6.33 -22.48
N ASP A 143 -11.06 6.14 -21.45
CA ASP A 143 -12.48 6.43 -21.48
C ASP A 143 -12.88 7.34 -20.31
N ILE A 144 -12.98 8.63 -20.60
CA ILE A 144 -13.48 9.64 -19.66
C ILE A 144 -15.01 9.59 -19.49
N SER A 145 -15.72 8.83 -20.33
CA SER A 145 -17.18 8.69 -20.22
C SER A 145 -17.60 7.91 -18.96
N THR A 146 -16.69 7.10 -18.39
CA THR A 146 -16.90 6.41 -17.12
C THR A 146 -16.71 7.32 -15.89
N LEU A 147 -16.16 8.52 -16.08
CA LEU A 147 -16.11 9.56 -15.05
C LEU A 147 -17.45 10.31 -15.09
N SER A 148 -18.41 9.89 -14.29
CA SER A 148 -19.81 10.28 -14.34
C SER A 148 -20.11 11.78 -14.19
N ASP A 149 -19.12 12.65 -13.94
CA ASP A 149 -19.36 14.05 -13.57
C ASP A 149 -18.57 15.11 -14.35
N PHE A 150 -17.92 14.77 -15.48
CA PHE A 150 -17.14 15.74 -16.24
C PHE A 150 -17.78 16.10 -17.58
N LEU A 151 -19.12 16.28 -17.60
CA LEU A 151 -19.85 16.70 -18.81
C LEU A 151 -19.80 18.22 -19.03
N ARG A 152 -19.43 19.01 -18.02
CA ARG A 152 -19.31 20.48 -18.12
C ARG A 152 -18.13 20.96 -17.32
N HIS A 153 -17.26 21.70 -17.97
CA HIS A 153 -16.23 22.50 -17.35
C HIS A 153 -16.65 23.97 -17.37
N TYR A 154 -16.67 24.61 -16.21
CA TYR A 154 -16.95 26.02 -16.06
C TYR A 154 -15.72 26.72 -15.52
N GLU A 155 -15.17 27.64 -16.26
CA GLU A 155 -14.07 28.49 -15.84
C GLU A 155 -14.49 29.96 -15.89
N THR A 156 -14.27 30.67 -14.78
CA THR A 156 -14.45 32.11 -14.70
C THR A 156 -13.09 32.77 -14.59
N PHE A 157 -12.70 33.54 -15.58
CA PHE A 157 -11.51 34.37 -15.55
C PHE A 157 -11.90 35.77 -15.11
N GLY A 158 -11.47 36.22 -13.93
CA GLY A 158 -11.62 37.60 -13.46
C GLY A 158 -10.34 38.37 -13.73
N GLU A 159 -10.44 39.52 -14.40
CA GLU A 159 -9.32 40.45 -14.51
C GLU A 159 -9.08 41.15 -13.16
N PRO A 160 -7.82 41.44 -12.79
CA PRO A 160 -7.51 42.10 -11.52
C PRO A 160 -8.05 43.55 -11.39
N ASP A 161 -8.48 44.14 -12.48
CA ASP A 161 -8.99 45.50 -12.56
C ASP A 161 -10.53 45.61 -12.43
N GLY A 162 -11.24 44.48 -12.24
CA GLY A 162 -12.69 44.46 -12.04
C GLY A 162 -13.51 44.53 -13.34
N THR A 163 -12.89 44.32 -14.51
CA THR A 163 -13.62 44.11 -15.76
C THR A 163 -14.46 42.83 -15.68
N ALA A 164 -15.57 42.79 -16.45
CA ALA A 164 -16.51 41.68 -16.42
C ALA A 164 -15.81 40.32 -16.63
N PRO A 165 -16.10 39.31 -15.81
CA PRO A 165 -15.46 38.01 -15.92
C PRO A 165 -15.73 37.37 -17.28
N PHE A 166 -14.70 36.84 -17.90
CA PHE A 166 -14.86 36.04 -19.11
C PHE A 166 -15.35 34.65 -18.68
N GLU A 167 -16.50 34.25 -19.20
CA GLU A 167 -17.10 32.93 -18.93
C GLU A 167 -16.96 32.05 -20.14
N ALA A 168 -16.31 30.89 -20.00
CA ALA A 168 -16.24 29.90 -21.05
C ALA A 168 -16.98 28.62 -20.63
N TYR A 169 -17.89 28.17 -21.46
CA TYR A 169 -18.56 26.90 -21.31
C TYR A 169 -17.99 25.93 -22.34
N ILE A 170 -17.48 24.78 -21.88
CA ILE A 170 -17.07 23.70 -22.76
C ILE A 170 -18.04 22.55 -22.52
N ASP A 171 -18.98 22.36 -23.46
CA ASP A 171 -19.83 21.18 -23.50
C ASP A 171 -19.06 20.05 -24.22
N LEU A 172 -18.74 18.99 -23.52
CA LEU A 172 -18.16 17.79 -24.14
C LEU A 172 -19.30 17.02 -24.85
N PRO A 173 -19.10 16.54 -26.08
CA PRO A 173 -20.10 15.74 -26.76
C PRO A 173 -20.36 14.48 -25.93
N GLY A 174 -21.61 14.31 -25.52
CA GLY A 174 -22.05 13.06 -24.89
C GLY A 174 -21.99 11.91 -25.90
N PRO A 175 -21.99 10.64 -25.40
CA PRO A 175 -22.07 9.49 -26.30
C PRO A 175 -23.31 9.60 -27.16
N GLU A 176 -23.14 9.58 -28.51
CA GLU A 176 -24.25 9.45 -29.42
C GLU A 176 -24.94 8.14 -29.16
N HIS A 177 -26.19 8.17 -28.72
CA HIS A 177 -27.05 7.01 -28.65
C HIS A 177 -27.43 6.58 -30.06
N GLU A 178 -26.81 5.55 -30.61
CA GLU A 178 -27.37 4.73 -31.68
C GLU A 178 -28.41 3.74 -31.13
#